data_ecfdfcad08ec2f0ab24fba5598e828a8
#
_entry.id   ecfdfcad08ec2f0ab24fba5598e828a8
#
_cell.length_a   1.000
_cell.length_b   1.000
_cell.length_c   1.000
_cell.angle_alpha   90.00
_cell.angle_beta   90.00
_cell.angle_gamma   90.00
#
_symmetry.space_group_name_H-M   'P 1'
#
loop_
_entity.id
_entity.type
_entity.pdbx_description
1 polymer ?
#
loop_
_entity_poly.entity_id
_entity_poly.type
_entity_poly.pdbx_seq_one_letter_code
_entity_poly.pdbx_strand_id
1 'polypeptide(L)'
;MSYPSPIAIDGPAAAGKGTLAKKLGKHLNFSCLDTGALYRGVALLVLQAENNPTDPQKSLEAAQKLNIDAIDHTAIRTPEVGQAAADVAVHQEVRTCILELQRNFAASPPAGKDGAILDGRDIGTFVCPDAPVKLFVTASPEIRAHRRWLELSVTDPALKEADILAAVIARDKKDMERAIAPLRPAEDAHLLDTSDLGIENAFEVALKLIK
;
A
#
# COMPACT_ATOMS: atom_id res chain seq x y z
N MET A 1 -26.84 9.06 -0.30
CA MET A 1 -26.46 8.01 0.66
C MET A 1 -25.01 8.24 1.01
N SER A 2 -24.65 8.30 2.30
CA SER A 2 -23.23 8.36 2.71
C SER A 2 -22.67 6.94 2.77
N TYR A 3 -21.53 6.73 2.15
CA TYR A 3 -20.81 5.47 2.27
C TYR A 3 -20.02 5.43 3.59
N PRO A 4 -19.83 4.23 4.16
CA PRO A 4 -19.05 4.09 5.39
C PRO A 4 -17.56 4.44 5.15
N SER A 5 -16.91 5.06 6.15
CA SER A 5 -15.51 5.51 6.12
C SER A 5 -14.87 5.29 7.49
N PRO A 6 -13.56 4.95 7.56
CA PRO A 6 -12.66 4.68 6.44
C PRO A 6 -12.90 3.32 5.77
N ILE A 7 -12.44 3.18 4.51
CA ILE A 7 -12.36 1.90 3.81
C ILE A 7 -10.90 1.40 3.89
N ALA A 8 -10.71 0.21 4.44
CA ALA A 8 -9.43 -0.47 4.47
C ALA A 8 -9.28 -1.40 3.25
N ILE A 9 -8.19 -1.27 2.50
CA ILE A 9 -7.89 -2.15 1.37
C ILE A 9 -6.52 -2.78 1.59
N ASP A 10 -6.50 -4.07 1.90
CA ASP A 10 -5.29 -4.84 2.13
C ASP A 10 -5.04 -5.87 1.02
N GLY A 11 -3.84 -6.41 0.97
CA GLY A 11 -3.48 -7.48 0.04
C GLY A 11 -2.05 -7.37 -0.48
N PRO A 12 -1.57 -8.39 -1.21
CA PRO A 12 -0.20 -8.47 -1.68
C PRO A 12 0.15 -7.40 -2.73
N ALA A 13 1.44 -7.26 -3.03
CA ALA A 13 1.91 -6.33 -4.05
C ALA A 13 1.35 -6.70 -5.45
N ALA A 14 1.11 -5.69 -6.29
CA ALA A 14 0.60 -5.83 -7.67
C ALA A 14 -0.78 -6.51 -7.81
N ALA A 15 -1.58 -6.65 -6.72
CA ALA A 15 -2.95 -7.17 -6.78
C ALA A 15 -3.98 -6.15 -7.34
N GLY A 16 -3.55 -4.96 -7.76
CA GLY A 16 -4.44 -3.92 -8.31
C GLY A 16 -5.08 -3.00 -7.28
N LYS A 17 -4.74 -3.10 -5.99
CA LYS A 17 -5.31 -2.31 -4.89
C LYS A 17 -5.29 -0.80 -5.14
N GLY A 18 -4.11 -0.25 -5.47
CA GLY A 18 -3.96 1.19 -5.67
C GLY A 18 -4.81 1.75 -6.80
N THR A 19 -4.98 0.99 -7.89
CA THR A 19 -5.86 1.35 -9.00
C THR A 19 -7.32 1.30 -8.57
N LEU A 20 -7.70 0.24 -7.83
CA LEU A 20 -9.04 0.09 -7.28
C LEU A 20 -9.35 1.19 -6.28
N ALA A 21 -8.44 1.47 -5.33
CA ALA A 21 -8.58 2.53 -4.33
C ALA A 21 -8.81 3.90 -4.98
N LYS A 22 -8.01 4.26 -5.98
CA LYS A 22 -8.16 5.52 -6.72
C LYS A 22 -9.51 5.60 -7.45
N LYS A 23 -9.96 4.49 -8.06
CA LYS A 23 -11.23 4.45 -8.77
C LYS A 23 -12.42 4.58 -7.81
N LEU A 24 -12.39 3.85 -6.68
CA LEU A 24 -13.37 3.99 -5.60
C LEU A 24 -13.34 5.41 -5.02
N GLY A 25 -12.17 5.96 -4.72
CA GLY A 25 -12.02 7.30 -4.18
C GLY A 25 -12.62 8.38 -5.09
N LYS A 26 -12.42 8.25 -6.41
CA LYS A 26 -13.06 9.16 -7.39
C LYS A 26 -14.58 9.03 -7.38
N HIS A 27 -15.10 7.80 -7.32
CA HIS A 27 -16.55 7.53 -7.35
C HIS A 27 -17.26 7.99 -6.07
N LEU A 28 -16.62 7.75 -4.91
CA LEU A 28 -17.17 8.03 -3.59
C LEU A 28 -16.84 9.44 -3.07
N ASN A 29 -16.05 10.23 -3.81
CA ASN A 29 -15.44 11.47 -3.34
C ASN A 29 -14.57 11.27 -2.08
N PHE A 30 -13.90 10.13 -1.95
CA PHE A 30 -13.01 9.82 -0.85
C PHE A 30 -11.57 10.18 -1.18
N SER A 31 -10.78 10.54 -0.17
CA SER A 31 -9.33 10.68 -0.28
C SER A 31 -8.67 9.32 -0.17
N CYS A 32 -7.58 9.12 -0.93
CA CYS A 32 -6.86 7.84 -0.96
C CYS A 32 -5.45 8.01 -0.41
N LEU A 33 -5.04 7.15 0.52
CA LEU A 33 -3.69 7.07 1.04
C LEU A 33 -3.05 5.73 0.64
N ASP A 34 -2.03 5.78 -0.22
CA ASP A 34 -1.11 4.66 -0.44
C ASP A 34 -0.12 4.62 0.74
N THR A 35 -0.37 3.72 1.69
CA THR A 35 0.48 3.63 2.90
C THR A 35 1.88 3.10 2.58
N GLY A 36 2.04 2.35 1.50
CA GLY A 36 3.34 1.95 1.00
C GLY A 36 4.18 3.13 0.51
N ALA A 37 3.54 4.20 0.02
CA ALA A 37 4.21 5.43 -0.36
C ALA A 37 4.84 6.17 0.84
N LEU A 38 4.25 6.04 2.05
CA LEU A 38 4.82 6.64 3.27
C LEU A 38 6.18 6.02 3.61
N TYR A 39 6.28 4.69 3.65
CA TYR A 39 7.56 4.00 3.90
C TYR A 39 8.60 4.30 2.80
N ARG A 40 8.16 4.39 1.56
CA ARG A 40 9.03 4.79 0.44
C ARG A 40 9.46 6.25 0.55
N GLY A 41 8.60 7.14 1.02
CA GLY A 41 8.92 8.54 1.30
C GLY A 41 9.99 8.66 2.38
N VAL A 42 9.84 7.92 3.50
CA VAL A 42 10.89 7.84 4.54
C VAL A 42 12.19 7.34 3.94
N ALA A 43 12.15 6.23 3.19
CA ALA A 43 13.34 5.66 2.56
C ALA A 43 14.04 6.65 1.61
N LEU A 44 13.27 7.36 0.80
CA LEU A 44 13.80 8.40 -0.10
C LEU A 44 14.51 9.51 0.69
N LEU A 45 13.92 9.99 1.78
CA LEU A 45 14.53 11.01 2.64
C LEU A 45 15.84 10.52 3.28
N VAL A 46 15.88 9.24 3.71
CA VAL A 46 17.11 8.62 4.25
C VAL A 46 18.20 8.57 3.19
N LEU A 47 17.88 8.11 1.98
CA LEU A 47 18.83 8.00 0.87
C LEU A 47 19.31 9.37 0.39
N GLN A 48 18.42 10.36 0.27
CA GLN A 48 18.78 11.73 -0.10
C GLN A 48 19.73 12.41 0.90
N ALA A 49 19.64 12.01 2.17
CA ALA A 49 20.56 12.45 3.22
C ALA A 49 21.85 11.61 3.31
N GLU A 50 22.09 10.72 2.33
CA GLU A 50 23.23 9.81 2.28
C GLU A 50 23.37 8.93 3.54
N ASN A 51 22.24 8.63 4.21
CA ASN A 51 22.19 7.79 5.39
C ASN A 51 21.85 6.33 5.01
N ASN A 52 22.13 5.42 5.96
CA ASN A 52 21.80 4.00 5.80
C ASN A 52 20.36 3.72 6.28
N PRO A 53 19.46 3.15 5.43
CA PRO A 53 18.10 2.78 5.82
C PRO A 53 18.00 1.75 6.95
N THR A 54 19.07 1.00 7.23
CA THR A 54 19.14 0.05 8.35
C THR A 54 19.47 0.75 9.69
N ASP A 55 19.84 2.03 9.69
CA ASP A 55 20.03 2.82 10.90
C ASP A 55 18.68 3.28 11.45
N PRO A 56 18.26 2.78 12.63
CA PRO A 56 16.94 3.09 13.19
C PRO A 56 16.78 4.57 13.54
N GLN A 57 17.85 5.23 14.01
CA GLN A 57 17.80 6.64 14.40
C GLN A 57 17.63 7.54 13.18
N LYS A 58 18.38 7.30 12.10
CA LYS A 58 18.27 8.06 10.85
C LYS A 58 16.94 7.83 10.14
N SER A 59 16.44 6.63 10.19
CA SER A 59 15.12 6.28 9.67
C SER A 59 13.99 6.95 10.45
N LEU A 60 14.10 7.03 11.78
CA LEU A 60 13.13 7.76 12.62
C LEU A 60 13.16 9.26 12.36
N GLU A 61 14.36 9.88 12.29
CA GLU A 61 14.52 11.30 11.96
C GLU A 61 13.86 11.65 10.60
N ALA A 62 13.99 10.77 9.62
CA ALA A 62 13.35 10.91 8.31
C ALA A 62 11.82 10.74 8.40
N ALA A 63 11.33 9.76 9.18
CA ALA A 63 9.90 9.56 9.37
C ALA A 63 9.21 10.74 10.03
N GLN A 64 9.86 11.37 11.02
CA GLN A 64 9.35 12.57 11.71
C GLN A 64 9.29 13.81 10.80
N LYS A 65 10.10 13.85 9.74
CA LYS A 65 10.12 14.94 8.73
C LYS A 65 9.20 14.66 7.54
N LEU A 66 8.59 13.47 7.47
CA LEU A 66 7.77 13.10 6.33
C LEU A 66 6.54 14.01 6.22
N ASN A 67 6.43 14.68 5.08
CA ASN A 67 5.22 15.39 4.67
C ASN A 67 4.52 14.60 3.57
N ILE A 68 3.30 14.12 3.83
CA ILE A 68 2.52 13.29 2.91
C ILE A 68 2.29 14.02 1.58
N ASP A 69 1.98 15.32 1.63
CA ASP A 69 1.67 16.14 0.45
C ASP A 69 2.91 16.46 -0.39
N ALA A 70 4.11 16.30 0.18
CA ALA A 70 5.38 16.57 -0.50
C ALA A 70 6.04 15.28 -1.06
N ILE A 71 5.40 14.12 -0.98
CA ILE A 71 5.97 12.87 -1.50
C ILE A 71 6.05 12.95 -3.03
N ASP A 72 7.28 12.88 -3.56
CA ASP A 72 7.49 12.71 -5.00
C ASP A 72 7.14 11.28 -5.43
N HIS A 73 5.94 11.12 -5.97
CA HIS A 73 5.40 9.83 -6.41
C HIS A 73 6.17 9.20 -7.58
N THR A 74 7.04 9.92 -8.25
CA THR A 74 7.94 9.39 -9.29
C THR A 74 9.21 8.87 -8.66
N ALA A 75 9.88 9.69 -7.84
CA ALA A 75 11.14 9.34 -7.19
C ALA A 75 11.02 8.12 -6.26
N ILE A 76 9.89 7.94 -5.57
CA ILE A 76 9.68 6.79 -4.67
C ILE A 76 9.49 5.43 -5.39
N ARG A 77 9.40 5.40 -6.73
CA ARG A 77 9.09 4.16 -7.47
C ARG A 77 10.32 3.36 -7.93
N THR A 78 11.52 3.86 -7.67
CA THR A 78 12.75 3.16 -8.04
C THR A 78 12.93 1.84 -7.27
N PRO A 79 13.62 0.85 -7.84
CA PRO A 79 13.94 -0.40 -7.14
C PRO A 79 14.74 -0.16 -5.85
N GLU A 80 15.68 0.80 -5.87
CA GLU A 80 16.49 1.19 -4.72
C GLU A 80 15.64 1.69 -3.55
N VAL A 81 14.76 2.67 -3.80
CA VAL A 81 13.80 3.17 -2.79
C VAL A 81 12.88 2.05 -2.31
N GLY A 82 12.50 1.12 -3.20
CA GLY A 82 11.69 -0.04 -2.86
C GLY A 82 12.37 -0.98 -1.87
N GLN A 83 13.67 -1.21 -2.01
CA GLN A 83 14.47 -2.00 -1.07
C GLN A 83 14.67 -1.26 0.25
N ALA A 84 15.10 0.00 0.19
CA ALA A 84 15.26 0.84 1.37
C ALA A 84 13.97 0.98 2.19
N ALA A 85 12.80 1.02 1.54
CA ALA A 85 11.50 1.04 2.22
C ALA A 85 11.25 -0.24 3.03
N ALA A 86 11.74 -1.39 2.56
CA ALA A 86 11.65 -2.63 3.34
C ALA A 86 12.58 -2.60 4.56
N ASP A 87 13.72 -1.93 4.44
CA ASP A 87 14.71 -1.82 5.51
C ASP A 87 14.24 -0.83 6.59
N VAL A 88 13.68 0.33 6.24
CA VAL A 88 13.12 1.27 7.23
C VAL A 88 11.85 0.72 7.91
N ALA A 89 11.09 -0.13 7.22
CA ALA A 89 9.83 -0.69 7.75
C ALA A 89 10.03 -1.73 8.86
N VAL A 90 11.25 -2.20 9.13
CA VAL A 90 11.53 -3.10 10.24
C VAL A 90 11.68 -2.35 11.58
N HIS A 91 11.94 -1.03 11.54
CA HIS A 91 12.14 -0.22 12.72
C HIS A 91 10.81 0.14 13.41
N GLN A 92 10.66 -0.26 14.67
CA GLN A 92 9.42 -0.09 15.43
C GLN A 92 9.02 1.38 15.57
N GLU A 93 9.98 2.27 15.81
CA GLU A 93 9.74 3.70 15.99
C GLU A 93 9.25 4.36 14.70
N VAL A 94 9.82 3.96 13.55
CA VAL A 94 9.34 4.39 12.23
C VAL A 94 7.90 3.95 12.01
N ARG A 95 7.60 2.69 12.32
CA ARG A 95 6.22 2.16 12.21
C ARG A 95 5.24 2.91 13.08
N THR A 96 5.63 3.26 14.32
CA THR A 96 4.79 4.03 15.24
C THR A 96 4.49 5.43 14.68
N CYS A 97 5.51 6.12 14.17
CA CYS A 97 5.35 7.43 13.54
C CYS A 97 4.42 7.36 12.31
N ILE A 98 4.62 6.39 11.44
CA ILE A 98 3.79 6.19 10.25
C ILE A 98 2.35 5.79 10.63
N LEU A 99 2.16 4.99 11.67
CA LEU A 99 0.83 4.59 12.16
C LEU A 99 -0.02 5.79 12.57
N GLU A 100 0.58 6.76 13.28
CA GLU A 100 -0.11 7.99 13.66
C GLU A 100 -0.58 8.79 12.43
N LEU A 101 0.28 8.94 11.43
CA LEU A 101 -0.08 9.62 10.17
C LEU A 101 -1.25 8.92 9.46
N GLN A 102 -1.22 7.60 9.38
CA GLN A 102 -2.28 6.79 8.76
C GLN A 102 -3.61 6.95 9.48
N ARG A 103 -3.61 6.86 10.83
CA ARG A 103 -4.81 6.99 11.65
C ARG A 103 -5.40 8.40 11.60
N ASN A 104 -4.56 9.41 11.61
CA ASN A 104 -4.99 10.81 11.45
C ASN A 104 -5.65 11.02 10.09
N PHE A 105 -5.08 10.49 9.01
CA PHE A 105 -5.69 10.55 7.69
C PHE A 105 -7.04 9.82 7.62
N ALA A 106 -7.16 8.65 8.26
CA ALA A 106 -8.40 7.89 8.31
C ALA A 106 -9.51 8.63 9.08
N ALA A 107 -9.15 9.26 10.22
CA ALA A 107 -10.08 9.96 11.09
C ALA A 107 -10.48 11.35 10.59
N SER A 108 -9.59 12.01 9.84
CA SER A 108 -9.77 13.39 9.38
C SER A 108 -9.39 13.51 7.89
N PRO A 109 -10.26 13.06 6.98
CA PRO A 109 -10.01 13.21 5.55
C PRO A 109 -9.79 14.68 5.16
N PRO A 110 -8.97 14.97 4.13
CA PRO A 110 -8.76 16.33 3.64
C PRO A 110 -10.07 17.07 3.34
N ALA A 111 -10.05 18.40 3.47
CA ALA A 111 -11.23 19.24 3.25
C ALA A 111 -11.87 18.99 1.87
N GLY A 112 -13.20 18.88 1.85
CA GLY A 112 -13.97 18.63 0.64
C GLY A 112 -14.07 17.14 0.24
N LYS A 113 -13.58 16.24 1.09
CA LYS A 113 -13.74 14.80 0.92
C LYS A 113 -14.74 14.21 1.91
N ASP A 114 -15.53 13.25 1.43
CA ASP A 114 -16.59 12.63 2.21
C ASP A 114 -16.10 11.45 3.05
N GLY A 115 -14.83 11.02 2.86
CA GLY A 115 -14.23 9.92 3.59
C GLY A 115 -12.80 9.59 3.13
N ALA A 116 -12.26 8.51 3.66
CA ALA A 116 -10.90 8.05 3.41
C ALA A 116 -10.86 6.58 2.94
N ILE A 117 -9.92 6.27 2.05
CA ILE A 117 -9.51 4.92 1.67
C ILE A 117 -8.03 4.78 1.97
N LEU A 118 -7.65 3.75 2.69
CA LEU A 118 -6.25 3.42 2.95
C LEU A 118 -5.91 2.11 2.22
N ASP A 119 -4.84 2.13 1.43
CA ASP A 119 -4.30 0.98 0.69
C ASP A 119 -3.00 0.51 1.34
N GLY A 120 -2.96 -0.74 1.78
CA GLY A 120 -1.78 -1.26 2.49
C GLY A 120 -1.66 -2.78 2.55
N ARG A 121 -1.22 -3.26 3.72
CA ARG A 121 -1.00 -4.68 4.05
C ARG A 121 -1.66 -5.11 5.34
N ASP A 122 -1.90 -4.17 6.22
CA ASP A 122 -2.32 -4.36 7.60
C ASP A 122 -3.32 -3.27 8.05
N ILE A 123 -4.01 -2.66 7.10
CA ILE A 123 -4.93 -1.57 7.39
C ILE A 123 -6.10 -2.08 8.22
N GLY A 124 -6.79 -3.11 7.76
CA GLY A 124 -7.96 -3.67 8.44
C GLY A 124 -7.63 -4.53 9.66
N THR A 125 -6.35 -4.93 9.83
CA THR A 125 -5.93 -5.76 10.97
C THR A 125 -5.22 -4.99 12.06
N PHE A 126 -4.56 -3.86 11.74
CA PHE A 126 -3.68 -3.14 12.66
C PHE A 126 -3.87 -1.62 12.66
N VAL A 127 -3.93 -0.99 11.49
CA VAL A 127 -4.03 0.48 11.38
C VAL A 127 -5.41 0.96 11.79
N CYS A 128 -6.45 0.41 11.17
CA CYS A 128 -7.87 0.72 11.37
C CYS A 128 -8.67 -0.57 11.60
N PRO A 129 -8.46 -1.28 12.74
CA PRO A 129 -9.15 -2.55 13.00
C PRO A 129 -10.67 -2.40 13.10
N ASP A 130 -11.16 -1.20 13.40
CA ASP A 130 -12.58 -0.87 13.49
C ASP A 130 -13.13 -0.24 12.20
N ALA A 131 -12.38 -0.31 11.09
CA ALA A 131 -12.86 0.20 9.80
C ALA A 131 -14.17 -0.52 9.41
N PRO A 132 -15.24 0.23 9.08
CA PRO A 132 -16.55 -0.36 8.77
C PRO A 132 -16.57 -1.16 7.47
N VAL A 133 -15.59 -0.95 6.60
CA VAL A 133 -15.40 -1.72 5.37
C VAL A 133 -13.95 -2.15 5.25
N LYS A 134 -13.75 -3.45 5.06
CA LYS A 134 -12.44 -4.05 4.85
C LYS A 134 -12.47 -4.93 3.61
N LEU A 135 -11.61 -4.63 2.65
CA LEU A 135 -11.41 -5.42 1.45
C LEU A 135 -10.02 -6.05 1.49
N PHE A 136 -9.94 -7.35 1.25
CA PHE A 136 -8.68 -8.03 1.02
C PHE A 136 -8.59 -8.39 -0.46
N VAL A 137 -7.80 -7.61 -1.20
CA VAL A 137 -7.66 -7.73 -2.66
C VAL A 137 -6.46 -8.59 -2.98
N THR A 138 -6.67 -9.67 -3.71
CA THR A 138 -5.63 -10.62 -4.10
C THR A 138 -5.66 -10.92 -5.60
N ALA A 139 -4.64 -11.60 -6.08
CA ALA A 139 -4.55 -12.29 -7.36
C ALA A 139 -3.42 -13.32 -7.26
N SER A 140 -3.40 -14.31 -8.16
CA SER A 140 -2.32 -15.30 -8.19
C SER A 140 -0.94 -14.63 -8.37
N PRO A 141 0.14 -15.20 -7.83
CA PRO A 141 1.48 -14.64 -7.98
C PRO A 141 1.87 -14.42 -9.45
N GLU A 142 1.47 -15.32 -10.35
CA GLU A 142 1.75 -15.27 -11.79
C GLU A 142 1.06 -14.05 -12.43
N ILE A 143 -0.22 -13.85 -12.15
CA ILE A 143 -0.97 -12.71 -12.68
C ILE A 143 -0.39 -11.39 -12.16
N ARG A 144 -0.01 -11.34 -10.89
CA ARG A 144 0.61 -10.14 -10.30
C ARG A 144 2.00 -9.86 -10.89
N ALA A 145 2.78 -10.91 -11.13
CA ALA A 145 4.09 -10.81 -11.77
C ALA A 145 3.94 -10.32 -13.22
N HIS A 146 2.98 -10.87 -13.96
CA HIS A 146 2.69 -10.45 -15.32
C HIS A 146 2.29 -8.96 -15.39
N ARG A 147 1.35 -8.52 -14.53
CA ARG A 147 0.94 -7.11 -14.45
C ARG A 147 2.14 -6.20 -14.14
N ARG A 148 3.00 -6.61 -13.20
CA ARG A 148 4.19 -5.86 -12.83
C ARG A 148 5.25 -5.85 -13.93
N TRP A 149 5.42 -6.95 -14.62
CA TRP A 149 6.32 -7.03 -15.77
C TRP A 149 5.87 -6.10 -16.89
N LEU A 150 4.59 -6.09 -17.27
CA LEU A 150 4.05 -5.15 -18.24
C LEU A 150 4.30 -3.69 -17.87
N GLU A 151 4.17 -3.34 -16.59
CA GLU A 151 4.44 -1.99 -16.09
C GLU A 151 5.93 -1.60 -16.23
N LEU A 152 6.83 -2.50 -15.87
CA LEU A 152 8.28 -2.23 -15.83
C LEU A 152 8.97 -2.38 -17.19
N SER A 153 8.51 -3.28 -18.04
CA SER A 153 9.12 -3.55 -19.35
C SER A 153 9.02 -2.37 -20.31
N VAL A 154 8.14 -1.40 -20.05
CA VAL A 154 8.09 -0.12 -20.77
C VAL A 154 9.39 0.68 -20.62
N THR A 155 10.00 0.62 -19.42
CA THR A 155 11.24 1.36 -19.12
C THR A 155 12.48 0.51 -19.19
N ASP A 156 12.35 -0.80 -18.99
CA ASP A 156 13.44 -1.78 -19.10
C ASP A 156 12.98 -3.05 -19.84
N PRO A 157 13.13 -3.07 -21.17
CA PRO A 157 12.74 -4.22 -21.99
C PRO A 157 13.57 -5.50 -21.74
N ALA A 158 14.70 -5.42 -21.03
CA ALA A 158 15.52 -6.58 -20.72
C ALA A 158 15.02 -7.39 -19.51
N LEU A 159 14.04 -6.88 -18.78
CA LEU A 159 13.45 -7.56 -17.62
C LEU A 159 12.74 -8.85 -18.03
N LYS A 160 13.03 -9.92 -17.31
CA LYS A 160 12.38 -11.21 -17.49
C LYS A 160 11.21 -11.36 -16.51
N GLU A 161 10.08 -11.80 -17.01
CA GLU A 161 8.89 -12.04 -16.19
C GLU A 161 9.14 -13.06 -15.07
N ALA A 162 9.99 -14.06 -15.31
CA ALA A 162 10.37 -15.04 -14.31
C ALA A 162 11.10 -14.41 -13.10
N ASP A 163 11.94 -13.40 -13.32
CA ASP A 163 12.65 -12.71 -12.24
C ASP A 163 11.66 -11.85 -11.42
N ILE A 164 10.69 -11.25 -12.09
CA ILE A 164 9.60 -10.52 -11.43
C ILE A 164 8.74 -11.46 -10.59
N LEU A 165 8.42 -12.66 -11.10
CA LEU A 165 7.65 -13.67 -10.35
C LEU A 165 8.41 -14.10 -9.08
N ALA A 166 9.70 -14.39 -9.19
CA ALA A 166 10.52 -14.73 -8.04
C ALA A 166 10.53 -13.59 -7.00
N ALA A 167 10.65 -12.34 -7.43
CA ALA A 167 10.61 -11.17 -6.56
C ALA A 167 9.24 -10.97 -5.89
N VAL A 168 8.14 -11.21 -6.61
CA VAL A 168 6.76 -11.16 -6.07
C VAL A 168 6.59 -12.20 -4.97
N ILE A 169 6.96 -13.45 -5.22
CA ILE A 169 6.85 -14.56 -4.24
C ILE A 169 7.70 -14.26 -2.99
N ALA A 170 8.95 -13.83 -3.18
CA ALA A 170 9.84 -13.50 -2.07
C ALA A 170 9.29 -12.36 -1.21
N ARG A 171 8.70 -11.35 -1.83
CA ARG A 171 8.06 -10.23 -1.15
C ARG A 171 6.82 -10.66 -0.37
N ASP A 172 5.96 -11.48 -0.96
CA ASP A 172 4.77 -11.98 -0.28
C ASP A 172 5.14 -12.76 0.97
N LYS A 173 6.14 -13.65 0.86
CA LYS A 173 6.68 -14.37 2.01
C LYS A 173 7.14 -13.42 3.11
N LYS A 174 7.94 -12.40 2.76
CA LYS A 174 8.40 -11.38 3.72
C LYS A 174 7.24 -10.63 4.36
N ASP A 175 6.21 -10.24 3.59
CA ASP A 175 5.04 -9.52 4.10
C ASP A 175 4.19 -10.41 5.04
N MET A 176 4.05 -11.72 4.76
CA MET A 176 3.28 -12.66 5.58
C MET A 176 4.01 -13.10 6.86
N GLU A 177 5.33 -13.24 6.80
CA GLU A 177 6.15 -13.76 7.91
C GLU A 177 6.69 -12.67 8.84
N ARG A 178 6.43 -11.39 8.59
CA ARG A 178 6.91 -10.32 9.47
C ARG A 178 6.29 -10.45 10.88
N ALA A 179 7.12 -10.22 11.90
CA ALA A 179 6.71 -10.39 13.30
C ALA A 179 5.61 -9.41 13.74
N ILE A 180 5.58 -8.21 13.15
CA ILE A 180 4.62 -7.15 13.50
C ILE A 180 3.69 -6.91 12.32
N ALA A 181 2.39 -6.99 12.55
CA ALA A 181 1.33 -6.73 11.59
C ALA A 181 1.53 -7.48 10.25
N PRO A 182 1.58 -8.83 10.26
CA PRO A 182 1.76 -9.63 9.06
C PRO A 182 0.61 -9.40 8.06
N LEU A 183 0.92 -9.55 6.78
CA LEU A 183 -0.09 -9.53 5.73
C LEU A 183 -1.04 -10.72 5.89
N ARG A 184 -2.26 -10.44 6.28
CA ARG A 184 -3.37 -11.41 6.36
C ARG A 184 -4.70 -10.68 6.24
N PRO A 185 -5.75 -11.34 5.74
CA PRO A 185 -7.08 -10.75 5.79
C PRO A 185 -7.54 -10.55 7.24
N ALA A 186 -8.25 -9.47 7.51
CA ALA A 186 -9.01 -9.34 8.74
C ALA A 186 -10.18 -10.36 8.72
N GLU A 187 -10.65 -10.79 9.89
CA GLU A 187 -11.72 -11.82 9.99
C GLU A 187 -13.03 -11.38 9.32
N ASP A 188 -13.29 -10.08 9.34
CA ASP A 188 -14.46 -9.43 8.74
C ASP A 188 -14.17 -8.82 7.36
N ALA A 189 -13.00 -9.11 6.74
CA ALA A 189 -12.68 -8.59 5.43
C ALA A 189 -13.37 -9.37 4.30
N HIS A 190 -13.92 -8.64 3.35
CA HIS A 190 -14.38 -9.21 2.09
C HIS A 190 -13.19 -9.56 1.20
N LEU A 191 -13.09 -10.83 0.80
CA LEU A 191 -12.05 -11.29 -0.12
C LEU A 191 -12.44 -10.95 -1.56
N LEU A 192 -11.56 -10.25 -2.26
CA LEU A 192 -11.71 -9.92 -3.68
C LEU A 192 -10.52 -10.47 -4.47
N ASP A 193 -10.72 -11.62 -5.10
CA ASP A 193 -9.74 -12.18 -6.05
C ASP A 193 -9.91 -11.49 -7.42
N THR A 194 -8.84 -10.86 -7.89
CA THR A 194 -8.80 -10.15 -9.16
C THR A 194 -8.03 -10.89 -10.24
N SER A 195 -7.73 -12.19 -10.05
CA SER A 195 -6.94 -12.97 -11.02
C SER A 195 -7.54 -12.93 -12.41
N ASP A 196 -8.86 -13.13 -12.49
CA ASP A 196 -9.61 -13.18 -13.76
C ASP A 196 -10.43 -11.89 -14.01
N LEU A 197 -10.20 -10.83 -13.21
CA LEU A 197 -10.96 -9.60 -13.31
C LEU A 197 -10.15 -8.47 -13.94
N GLY A 198 -10.76 -7.83 -14.94
CA GLY A 198 -10.34 -6.50 -15.36
C GLY A 198 -10.70 -5.45 -14.30
N ILE A 199 -10.07 -4.27 -14.38
CA ILE A 199 -10.24 -3.21 -13.38
C ILE A 199 -11.69 -2.74 -13.22
N GLU A 200 -12.47 -2.70 -14.30
CA GLU A 200 -13.88 -2.31 -14.26
C GLU A 200 -14.71 -3.32 -13.46
N ASN A 201 -14.53 -4.61 -13.73
CA ASN A 201 -15.25 -5.68 -13.03
C ASN A 201 -14.85 -5.74 -11.54
N ALA A 202 -13.55 -5.58 -11.24
CA ALA A 202 -13.08 -5.51 -9.87
C ALA A 202 -13.69 -4.33 -9.11
N PHE A 203 -13.82 -3.17 -9.74
CA PHE A 203 -14.49 -1.99 -9.20
C PHE A 203 -15.98 -2.25 -8.91
N GLU A 204 -16.72 -2.84 -9.87
CA GLU A 204 -18.15 -3.14 -9.71
C GLU A 204 -18.40 -4.13 -8.57
N VAL A 205 -17.54 -5.15 -8.44
CA VAL A 205 -17.61 -6.10 -7.33
C VAL A 205 -17.33 -5.39 -6.00
N ALA A 206 -16.23 -4.62 -5.93
CA ALA A 206 -15.87 -3.88 -4.72
C ALA A 206 -16.98 -2.91 -4.30
N LEU A 207 -17.60 -2.20 -5.25
CA LEU A 207 -18.69 -1.25 -4.96
C LEU A 207 -19.94 -1.93 -4.36
N LYS A 208 -20.20 -3.19 -4.73
CA LYS A 208 -21.28 -3.99 -4.13
C LYS A 208 -20.97 -4.43 -2.70
N LEU A 209 -19.69 -4.66 -2.40
CA LEU A 209 -19.23 -5.06 -1.06
C LEU A 209 -19.17 -3.89 -0.07
N ILE A 210 -19.13 -2.65 -0.55
CA ILE A 210 -19.07 -1.43 0.26
C ILE A 210 -20.46 -0.94 0.69
N LYS A 211 -21.50 -1.37 0.01
CA LYS A 211 -22.91 -0.99 0.30
C LYS A 211 -23.46 -1.77 1.49
#